data_7eefe55b9b0693a6988a130afe4199e9
#
_entry.id   7eefe55b9b0693a6988a130afe4199e9
#
_cell.length_a   1.000
_cell.length_b   1.000
_cell.length_c   1.000
_cell.angle_alpha   90.00
_cell.angle_beta   90.00
_cell.angle_gamma   90.00
#
_symmetry.space_group_name_H-M   'P 1'
#
loop_
_entity.id
_entity.type
_entity.pdbx_description
1 polymer ?
#
loop_
_entity_poly.entity_id
_entity_poly.type
_entity_poly.pdbx_seq_one_letter_code
_entity_poly.pdbx_strand_id
1 'polypeptide(L)'
;PDKLFDGVVIKLSKNFNNISLLNEDIIISGSAVIDKTLSEFALKNNLSGFEFLSCIPGTIGGGIRMNAGCFGREFKDILISVQAIDKSGNMITIPSKDIKFEYRKNDLSGDFIFLSASFRGKKGDYAKIKNEMHKLKKEKEINQPTKIKTSGSTFKNPISQTEKKVWKLIKES
;
A
#
# COMPACT_ATOMS: atom_id res chain seq x y z
N PRO A 1 -20.43 8.85 -11.33
CA PRO A 1 -20.30 9.52 -12.62
C PRO A 1 -21.64 9.44 -13.35
N ASP A 2 -22.06 10.53 -13.98
CA ASP A 2 -23.34 10.65 -14.70
C ASP A 2 -23.32 9.93 -16.05
N LYS A 3 -22.18 9.31 -16.40
CA LYS A 3 -22.05 8.49 -17.62
C LYS A 3 -21.75 7.05 -17.24
N LEU A 4 -22.38 6.11 -17.94
CA LEU A 4 -22.05 4.68 -17.83
C LEU A 4 -20.57 4.48 -18.21
N PHE A 5 -19.87 3.66 -17.41
CA PHE A 5 -18.51 3.25 -17.74
C PHE A 5 -18.57 2.24 -18.87
N ASP A 6 -17.99 2.60 -20.03
CA ASP A 6 -17.83 1.68 -21.15
C ASP A 6 -16.54 0.87 -20.97
N GLY A 7 -16.67 -0.32 -20.42
CA GLY A 7 -15.51 -1.17 -20.11
C GLY A 7 -15.84 -2.32 -19.16
N VAL A 8 -14.82 -3.12 -18.85
CA VAL A 8 -14.90 -4.26 -17.94
C VAL A 8 -14.22 -3.92 -16.62
N VAL A 9 -14.93 -4.14 -15.51
CA VAL A 9 -14.36 -4.02 -14.16
C VAL A 9 -13.95 -5.39 -13.66
N ILE A 10 -12.64 -5.58 -13.42
CA ILE A 10 -12.09 -6.83 -12.89
C ILE A 10 -11.83 -6.68 -11.39
N LYS A 11 -12.46 -7.56 -10.60
CA LYS A 11 -12.18 -7.68 -9.16
C LYS A 11 -11.53 -9.03 -8.88
N LEU A 12 -10.33 -8.99 -8.29
CA LEU A 12 -9.63 -10.21 -7.90
C LEU A 12 -10.37 -10.93 -6.77
N SER A 13 -10.48 -12.24 -6.90
CA SER A 13 -11.23 -13.09 -5.97
C SER A 13 -10.41 -13.48 -4.73
N LYS A 14 -10.99 -14.33 -3.88
CA LYS A 14 -10.36 -14.86 -2.66
C LYS A 14 -9.05 -15.62 -2.92
N ASN A 15 -8.82 -16.16 -4.11
CA ASN A 15 -7.59 -16.86 -4.47
C ASN A 15 -6.35 -15.95 -4.43
N PHE A 16 -6.55 -14.63 -4.52
CA PHE A 16 -5.49 -13.63 -4.42
C PHE A 16 -5.38 -12.98 -3.04
N ASN A 17 -5.97 -13.61 -2.02
CA ASN A 17 -6.01 -13.10 -0.64
C ASN A 17 -5.17 -13.95 0.33
N ASN A 18 -4.16 -14.65 -0.15
CA ASN A 18 -3.28 -15.49 0.64
C ASN A 18 -2.07 -14.70 1.13
N ILE A 19 -1.61 -14.98 2.35
CA ILE A 19 -0.37 -14.47 2.91
C ILE A 19 0.42 -15.65 3.44
N SER A 20 1.71 -15.69 3.14
CA SER A 20 2.63 -16.71 3.64
C SER A 20 3.99 -16.12 3.97
N LEU A 21 4.68 -16.74 4.94
CA LEU A 21 6.07 -16.46 5.23
C LEU A 21 6.92 -17.42 4.38
N LEU A 22 7.78 -16.88 3.53
CA LEU A 22 8.68 -17.67 2.70
C LEU A 22 9.94 -18.06 3.48
N ASN A 23 10.52 -17.07 4.16
CA ASN A 23 11.70 -17.19 5.03
C ASN A 23 11.46 -16.38 6.30
N GLU A 24 12.45 -16.31 7.17
CA GLU A 24 12.32 -15.59 8.46
C GLU A 24 12.01 -14.09 8.32
N ASP A 25 12.28 -13.47 7.16
CA ASP A 25 12.13 -12.03 6.91
C ASP A 25 11.33 -11.68 5.64
N ILE A 26 10.88 -12.68 4.86
CA ILE A 26 10.18 -12.47 3.59
C ILE A 26 8.74 -12.95 3.68
N ILE A 27 7.81 -12.04 3.41
CA ILE A 27 6.38 -12.31 3.29
C ILE A 27 5.97 -12.26 1.82
N ILE A 28 5.24 -13.28 1.37
CA ILE A 28 4.53 -13.28 0.08
C ILE A 28 3.05 -12.97 0.37
N SER A 29 2.49 -12.00 -0.35
CA SER A 29 1.10 -11.60 -0.23
C SER A 29 0.42 -11.51 -1.57
N GLY A 30 -0.79 -12.04 -1.66
CA GLY A 30 -1.67 -11.82 -2.79
C GLY A 30 -2.10 -10.35 -2.88
N SER A 31 -2.34 -9.88 -4.10
CA SER A 31 -2.65 -8.46 -4.35
C SER A 31 -4.02 -8.01 -3.86
N ALA A 32 -4.95 -8.95 -3.58
CA ALA A 32 -6.26 -8.65 -2.99
C ALA A 32 -6.24 -8.57 -1.46
N VAL A 33 -5.12 -8.89 -0.82
CA VAL A 33 -4.95 -8.75 0.64
C VAL A 33 -5.08 -7.29 1.04
N ILE A 34 -5.80 -7.03 2.13
CA ILE A 34 -5.93 -5.69 2.72
C ILE A 34 -4.60 -5.31 3.39
N ASP A 35 -4.14 -4.07 3.17
CA ASP A 35 -2.87 -3.55 3.70
C ASP A 35 -2.75 -3.76 5.21
N LYS A 36 -3.81 -3.47 5.95
CA LYS A 36 -3.87 -3.70 7.40
C LYS A 36 -3.67 -5.19 7.76
N THR A 37 -4.22 -6.11 6.98
CA THR A 37 -4.08 -7.56 7.23
C THR A 37 -2.63 -8.00 7.08
N LEU A 38 -1.91 -7.47 6.09
CA LEU A 38 -0.48 -7.73 5.93
C LEU A 38 0.33 -7.19 7.11
N SER A 39 0.02 -5.98 7.60
CA SER A 39 0.66 -5.41 8.79
C SER A 39 0.44 -6.27 10.04
N GLU A 40 -0.79 -6.77 10.25
CA GLU A 40 -1.11 -7.67 11.38
C GLU A 40 -0.41 -9.03 11.26
N PHE A 41 -0.27 -9.56 10.04
CA PHE A 41 0.48 -10.79 9.79
C PHE A 41 1.98 -10.60 10.09
N ALA A 42 2.57 -9.49 9.67
CA ALA A 42 3.96 -9.15 9.97
C ALA A 42 4.20 -9.03 11.48
N LEU A 43 3.30 -8.34 12.22
CA LEU A 43 3.34 -8.25 13.67
C LEU A 43 3.35 -9.65 14.33
N LYS A 44 2.46 -10.56 13.90
CA LYS A 44 2.39 -11.92 14.44
C LYS A 44 3.67 -12.74 14.21
N ASN A 45 4.45 -12.38 13.19
CA ASN A 45 5.73 -13.01 12.86
C ASN A 45 6.95 -12.20 13.36
N ASN A 46 6.75 -11.20 14.22
CA ASN A 46 7.80 -10.34 14.77
C ASN A 46 8.61 -9.60 13.66
N LEU A 47 7.94 -9.20 12.59
CA LEU A 47 8.55 -8.47 11.49
C LEU A 47 8.15 -7.00 11.51
N SER A 48 9.13 -6.13 11.69
CA SER A 48 9.00 -4.67 11.59
C SER A 48 9.16 -4.17 10.16
N GLY A 49 8.72 -2.94 9.92
CA GLY A 49 8.76 -2.27 8.62
C GLY A 49 7.39 -2.19 7.95
N PHE A 50 6.39 -2.91 8.44
CA PHE A 50 5.02 -2.97 7.91
C PHE A 50 4.01 -2.15 8.72
N GLU A 51 4.42 -1.47 9.78
CA GLU A 51 3.55 -0.79 10.74
C GLU A 51 2.67 0.27 10.06
N PHE A 52 3.23 1.01 9.09
CA PHE A 52 2.53 2.05 8.33
C PHE A 52 1.34 1.53 7.53
N LEU A 53 1.38 0.27 7.07
CA LEU A 53 0.28 -0.36 6.33
C LEU A 53 -1.00 -0.46 7.16
N SER A 54 -0.89 -0.52 8.50
CA SER A 54 -2.06 -0.51 9.39
C SER A 54 -2.93 0.74 9.26
N CYS A 55 -2.36 1.80 8.70
CA CYS A 55 -3.00 3.10 8.51
C CYS A 55 -3.47 3.36 7.07
N ILE A 56 -3.18 2.46 6.13
CA ILE A 56 -3.56 2.63 4.71
C ILE A 56 -4.83 1.84 4.43
N PRO A 57 -5.92 2.50 4.00
CA PRO A 57 -7.11 1.81 3.51
C PRO A 57 -6.88 1.39 2.06
N GLY A 58 -6.79 0.10 1.82
CA GLY A 58 -6.55 -0.39 0.47
C GLY A 58 -6.17 -1.86 0.43
N THR A 59 -5.72 -2.29 -0.72
CA THR A 59 -5.19 -3.63 -0.95
C THR A 59 -3.75 -3.55 -1.45
N ILE A 60 -3.00 -4.61 -1.28
CA ILE A 60 -1.60 -4.71 -1.68
C ILE A 60 -1.39 -4.31 -3.15
N GLY A 61 -2.22 -4.79 -4.08
CA GLY A 61 -2.10 -4.41 -5.49
C GLY A 61 -2.30 -2.92 -5.73
N GLY A 62 -3.30 -2.32 -5.08
CA GLY A 62 -3.56 -0.88 -5.14
C GLY A 62 -2.44 -0.06 -4.48
N GLY A 63 -1.95 -0.53 -3.33
CA GLY A 63 -0.83 0.07 -2.60
C GLY A 63 0.45 0.14 -3.44
N ILE A 64 0.81 -0.96 -4.11
CA ILE A 64 1.95 -1.01 -5.04
C ILE A 64 1.73 -0.06 -6.22
N ARG A 65 0.55 -0.09 -6.86
CA ARG A 65 0.23 0.76 -8.01
C ARG A 65 0.41 2.24 -7.70
N MET A 66 0.05 2.64 -6.51
CA MET A 66 0.11 4.03 -6.06
C MET A 66 1.38 4.36 -5.27
N ASN A 67 2.32 3.44 -5.11
CA ASN A 67 3.39 3.59 -4.11
C ASN A 67 2.83 4.21 -2.83
N ALA A 68 1.74 3.62 -2.32
CA ALA A 68 1.02 4.18 -1.19
C ALA A 68 1.94 4.26 0.05
N GLY A 69 1.73 5.28 0.85
CA GLY A 69 2.53 5.47 2.06
C GLY A 69 1.93 6.48 3.00
N CYS A 70 2.39 6.43 4.24
CA CYS A 70 2.09 7.41 5.28
C CYS A 70 3.22 7.41 6.31
N PHE A 71 3.30 8.50 7.09
CA PHE A 71 4.30 8.64 8.16
C PHE A 71 5.75 8.41 7.70
N GLY A 72 6.08 8.93 6.51
CA GLY A 72 7.44 8.84 5.95
C GLY A 72 7.84 7.47 5.38
N ARG A 73 6.92 6.51 5.32
CA ARG A 73 7.14 5.18 4.73
C ARG A 73 6.25 4.96 3.53
N GLU A 74 6.76 4.20 2.54
CA GLU A 74 6.07 3.87 1.30
C GLU A 74 6.23 2.39 0.94
N PHE A 75 5.40 1.88 0.04
CA PHE A 75 5.49 0.49 -0.43
C PHE A 75 6.87 0.12 -0.99
N LYS A 76 7.54 1.05 -1.70
CA LYS A 76 8.90 0.84 -2.21
C LYS A 76 9.92 0.44 -1.14
N ASP A 77 9.71 0.86 0.12
CA ASP A 77 10.67 0.64 1.21
C ASP A 77 10.70 -0.82 1.69
N ILE A 78 9.67 -1.59 1.38
CA ILE A 78 9.52 -2.98 1.81
C ILE A 78 9.38 -3.97 0.64
N LEU A 79 9.09 -3.49 -0.57
CA LEU A 79 8.84 -4.33 -1.74
C LEU A 79 10.13 -4.96 -2.25
N ILE A 80 10.12 -6.28 -2.50
CA ILE A 80 11.18 -7.02 -3.18
C ILE A 80 10.84 -7.16 -4.67
N SER A 81 9.63 -7.65 -4.96
CA SER A 81 9.16 -7.88 -6.33
C SER A 81 7.64 -7.93 -6.38
N VAL A 82 7.09 -7.71 -7.56
CA VAL A 82 5.68 -7.91 -7.86
C VAL A 82 5.53 -8.92 -8.99
N GLN A 83 4.58 -9.84 -8.85
CA GLN A 83 4.15 -10.74 -9.90
C GLN A 83 2.89 -10.18 -10.56
N ALA A 84 2.90 -10.10 -11.88
CA ALA A 84 1.81 -9.53 -12.66
C ALA A 84 1.50 -10.36 -13.91
N ILE A 85 0.31 -10.14 -14.46
CA ILE A 85 -0.06 -10.57 -15.81
C ILE A 85 -0.10 -9.34 -16.71
N ASP A 86 0.50 -9.45 -17.89
CA ASP A 86 0.40 -8.46 -18.95
C ASP A 86 -0.91 -8.62 -19.76
N LYS A 87 -1.16 -7.69 -20.69
CA LYS A 87 -2.35 -7.74 -21.58
C LYS A 87 -2.39 -8.96 -22.53
N SER A 88 -1.26 -9.64 -22.73
CA SER A 88 -1.16 -10.85 -23.54
C SER A 88 -1.37 -12.13 -22.73
N GLY A 89 -1.59 -12.00 -21.41
CA GLY A 89 -1.77 -13.13 -20.49
C GLY A 89 -0.48 -13.75 -19.97
N ASN A 90 0.69 -13.16 -20.28
CA ASN A 90 1.96 -13.68 -19.80
C ASN A 90 2.21 -13.28 -18.35
N MET A 91 2.62 -14.24 -17.53
CA MET A 91 3.07 -13.99 -16.17
C MET A 91 4.50 -13.44 -16.17
N ILE A 92 4.70 -12.34 -15.47
CA ILE A 92 5.98 -11.68 -15.30
C ILE A 92 6.25 -11.41 -13.83
N THR A 93 7.52 -11.45 -13.44
CA THR A 93 7.98 -11.03 -12.12
C THR A 93 8.90 -9.82 -12.29
N ILE A 94 8.53 -8.71 -11.64
CA ILE A 94 9.23 -7.44 -11.76
C ILE A 94 9.91 -7.13 -10.42
N PRO A 95 11.25 -7.15 -10.34
CA PRO A 95 11.98 -6.75 -9.15
C PRO A 95 11.75 -5.28 -8.82
N SER A 96 11.67 -4.96 -7.53
CA SER A 96 11.47 -3.57 -7.06
C SER A 96 12.53 -2.59 -7.57
N LYS A 97 13.78 -3.04 -7.74
CA LYS A 97 14.87 -2.24 -8.29
C LYS A 97 14.65 -1.78 -9.73
N ASP A 98 13.82 -2.50 -10.49
CA ASP A 98 13.49 -2.23 -11.88
C ASP A 98 12.22 -1.37 -12.02
N ILE A 99 11.64 -0.94 -10.89
CA ILE A 99 10.46 -0.08 -10.83
C ILE A 99 10.88 1.32 -10.38
N LYS A 100 10.59 2.33 -11.19
CA LYS A 100 10.79 3.71 -10.81
C LYS A 100 9.60 4.21 -10.00
N PHE A 101 9.78 4.30 -8.69
CA PHE A 101 8.78 4.81 -7.77
C PHE A 101 8.91 6.32 -7.58
N GLU A 102 7.78 6.99 -7.64
CA GLU A 102 7.61 8.41 -7.32
C GLU A 102 6.51 8.57 -6.26
N TYR A 103 6.29 9.81 -5.81
CA TYR A 103 5.19 10.10 -4.89
C TYR A 103 3.84 9.79 -5.54
N ARG A 104 3.14 8.79 -5.00
CA ARG A 104 1.82 8.31 -5.49
C ARG A 104 1.82 7.89 -6.95
N LYS A 105 2.93 7.31 -7.42
CA LYS A 105 3.09 6.86 -8.80
C LYS A 105 4.21 5.82 -8.91
N ASN A 106 4.16 4.98 -9.95
CA ASN A 106 5.28 4.23 -10.49
C ASN A 106 5.20 4.23 -12.03
N ASP A 107 6.24 3.73 -12.68
CA ASP A 107 6.37 3.70 -14.15
C ASP A 107 5.86 2.40 -14.78
N LEU A 108 5.29 1.49 -14.00
CA LEU A 108 4.73 0.25 -14.52
C LEU A 108 3.52 0.51 -15.42
N SER A 109 3.42 -0.26 -16.52
CA SER A 109 2.28 -0.18 -17.43
C SER A 109 0.94 -0.29 -16.71
N GLY A 110 -0.01 0.52 -17.11
CA GLY A 110 -1.40 0.45 -16.65
C GLY A 110 -2.10 -0.88 -16.96
N ASP A 111 -1.61 -1.58 -17.99
CA ASP A 111 -2.16 -2.87 -18.44
C ASP A 111 -1.79 -4.05 -17.51
N PHE A 112 -0.84 -3.88 -16.60
CA PHE A 112 -0.47 -4.94 -15.68
C PHE A 112 -1.53 -5.15 -14.60
N ILE A 113 -1.94 -6.41 -14.44
CA ILE A 113 -2.77 -6.87 -13.32
C ILE A 113 -1.85 -7.53 -12.30
N PHE A 114 -1.68 -6.92 -11.13
CA PHE A 114 -0.85 -7.47 -10.07
C PHE A 114 -1.54 -8.66 -9.40
N LEU A 115 -0.84 -9.77 -9.25
CA LEU A 115 -1.34 -11.02 -8.67
C LEU A 115 -0.87 -11.21 -7.23
N SER A 116 0.42 -11.02 -7.01
CA SER A 116 1.08 -11.15 -5.71
C SER A 116 2.33 -10.29 -5.64
N ALA A 117 2.85 -10.12 -4.43
CA ALA A 117 4.11 -9.43 -4.21
C ALA A 117 4.89 -10.05 -3.05
N SER A 118 6.21 -9.91 -3.10
CA SER A 118 7.13 -10.30 -2.04
C SER A 118 7.64 -9.06 -1.32
N PHE A 119 7.67 -9.12 0.01
CA PHE A 119 8.07 -8.02 0.87
C PHE A 119 9.12 -8.46 1.85
N ARG A 120 10.03 -7.56 2.22
CA ARG A 120 11.05 -7.79 3.24
C ARG A 120 10.76 -6.99 4.49
N GLY A 121 10.73 -7.70 5.64
CA GLY A 121 10.70 -7.12 6.97
C GLY A 121 12.08 -7.17 7.64
N LYS A 122 12.12 -6.69 8.86
CA LYS A 122 13.26 -6.83 9.76
C LYS A 122 12.79 -7.51 11.03
N LYS A 123 13.53 -8.49 11.55
CA LYS A 123 13.21 -9.08 12.85
C LYS A 123 13.16 -7.98 13.92
N GLY A 124 12.11 -7.99 14.70
CA GLY A 124 11.84 -7.00 15.73
C GLY A 124 11.16 -7.60 16.95
N ASP A 125 10.93 -6.77 17.94
CA ASP A 125 10.20 -7.11 19.14
C ASP A 125 8.71 -6.87 18.96
N TYR A 126 7.87 -7.86 19.30
CA TYR A 126 6.41 -7.79 19.16
C TYR A 126 5.80 -6.55 19.84
N ALA A 127 6.23 -6.27 21.08
CA ALA A 127 5.68 -5.16 21.85
C ALA A 127 6.04 -3.80 21.22
N LYS A 128 7.28 -3.66 20.73
CA LYS A 128 7.74 -2.45 20.04
C LYS A 128 6.95 -2.21 18.74
N ILE A 129 6.81 -3.26 17.90
CA ILE A 129 6.05 -3.18 16.65
C ILE A 129 4.59 -2.82 16.94
N LYS A 130 3.95 -3.48 17.89
CA LYS A 130 2.57 -3.21 18.30
C LYS A 130 2.38 -1.78 18.81
N ASN A 131 3.31 -1.31 19.63
CA ASN A 131 3.27 0.06 20.15
C ASN A 131 3.42 1.10 19.03
N GLU A 132 4.29 0.86 18.05
CA GLU A 132 4.42 1.75 16.88
C GLU A 132 3.13 1.77 16.04
N MET A 133 2.53 0.61 15.76
CA MET A 133 1.23 0.55 15.08
C MET A 133 0.14 1.36 15.83
N HIS A 134 0.10 1.25 17.16
CA HIS A 134 -0.86 2.02 17.98
C HIS A 134 -0.59 3.52 17.93
N LYS A 135 0.68 3.92 17.97
CA LYS A 135 1.10 5.33 17.85
C LYS A 135 0.68 5.92 16.51
N LEU A 136 0.99 5.24 15.39
CA LEU A 136 0.62 5.67 14.06
C LEU A 136 -0.90 5.78 13.89
N LYS A 137 -1.65 4.83 14.45
CA LYS A 137 -3.11 4.86 14.41
C LYS A 137 -3.67 6.07 15.17
N LYS A 138 -3.18 6.35 16.36
CA LYS A 138 -3.58 7.54 17.15
C LYS A 138 -3.25 8.84 16.41
N GLU A 139 -2.06 8.93 15.83
CA GLU A 139 -1.65 10.09 15.05
C GLU A 139 -2.57 10.31 13.84
N LYS A 140 -2.96 9.22 13.17
CA LYS A 140 -3.94 9.29 12.08
C LYS A 140 -5.30 9.79 12.57
N GLU A 141 -5.80 9.28 13.70
CA GLU A 141 -7.10 9.67 14.28
C GLU A 141 -7.15 11.16 14.65
N ILE A 142 -6.02 11.73 15.09
CA ILE A 142 -5.89 13.16 15.38
C ILE A 142 -5.93 14.00 14.10
N ASN A 143 -5.28 13.51 13.03
CA ASN A 143 -5.09 14.29 11.80
C ASN A 143 -6.18 14.08 10.73
N GLN A 144 -7.02 13.06 10.87
CA GLN A 144 -8.05 12.71 9.90
C GLN A 144 -9.36 12.28 10.59
N PRO A 145 -10.53 12.67 10.08
CA PRO A 145 -11.81 12.26 10.65
C PRO A 145 -12.04 10.77 10.40
N THR A 146 -11.86 9.94 11.43
CA THR A 146 -12.03 8.48 11.33
C THR A 146 -13.46 8.02 11.58
N LYS A 147 -14.27 8.84 12.23
CA LYS A 147 -15.69 8.55 12.57
C LYS A 147 -16.68 8.97 11.47
N ILE A 148 -16.24 9.73 10.49
CA ILE A 148 -17.07 10.23 9.39
C ILE A 148 -16.71 9.45 8.13
N LYS A 149 -17.70 8.96 7.39
CA LYS A 149 -17.49 8.32 6.10
C LYS A 149 -16.95 9.37 5.10
N THR A 150 -15.77 9.16 4.61
CA THR A 150 -15.11 10.02 3.61
C THR A 150 -14.56 9.15 2.48
N SER A 151 -14.37 9.74 1.31
CA SER A 151 -13.68 9.10 0.18
C SER A 151 -12.15 9.10 0.31
N GLY A 152 -11.60 9.56 1.44
CA GLY A 152 -10.17 9.72 1.66
C GLY A 152 -9.64 11.04 1.09
N SER A 153 -8.32 11.10 0.88
CA SER A 153 -7.67 12.30 0.32
C SER A 153 -7.93 12.39 -1.18
N THR A 154 -8.68 13.41 -1.60
CA THR A 154 -9.06 13.63 -3.01
C THR A 154 -7.88 14.14 -3.85
N PHE A 155 -7.02 14.98 -3.26
CA PHE A 155 -5.93 15.62 -3.97
C PHE A 155 -4.55 15.14 -3.49
N LYS A 156 -3.59 15.07 -4.41
CA LYS A 156 -2.18 14.88 -4.07
C LYS A 156 -1.63 16.15 -3.44
N ASN A 157 -0.75 16.02 -2.44
CA ASN A 157 -0.04 17.18 -1.90
C ASN A 157 0.94 17.72 -2.95
N PRO A 158 1.02 19.07 -3.13
CA PRO A 158 1.92 19.71 -4.09
C PRO A 158 3.35 19.81 -3.55
N ILE A 159 3.98 18.67 -3.28
CA ILE A 159 5.30 18.58 -2.63
C ILE A 159 6.44 19.28 -3.37
N SER A 160 6.27 19.51 -4.68
CA SER A 160 7.23 20.26 -5.52
C SER A 160 7.05 21.77 -5.46
N GLN A 161 5.93 22.26 -4.90
CA GLN A 161 5.56 23.69 -4.90
C GLN A 161 5.53 24.28 -3.49
N THR A 162 5.18 23.47 -2.49
CA THR A 162 5.07 23.93 -1.09
C THR A 162 5.13 22.76 -0.12
N GLU A 163 5.59 23.02 1.11
CA GLU A 163 5.51 22.07 2.23
C GLU A 163 4.10 21.96 2.83
N LYS A 164 3.19 22.88 2.47
CA LYS A 164 1.82 22.85 2.98
C LYS A 164 1.04 21.69 2.38
N LYS A 165 0.31 20.97 3.24
CA LYS A 165 -0.64 19.95 2.80
C LYS A 165 -1.84 20.62 2.12
N VAL A 166 -2.43 19.95 1.12
CA VAL A 166 -3.58 20.47 0.35
C VAL A 166 -4.73 20.94 1.23
N TRP A 167 -5.07 20.21 2.29
CA TRP A 167 -6.16 20.61 3.18
C TRP A 167 -5.92 21.95 3.89
N LYS A 168 -4.64 22.29 4.16
CA LYS A 168 -4.29 23.62 4.69
C LYS A 168 -4.47 24.70 3.65
N LEU A 169 -4.04 24.44 2.41
CA LEU A 169 -4.21 25.36 1.30
C LEU A 169 -5.70 25.67 1.04
N ILE A 170 -6.56 24.62 1.05
CA ILE A 170 -8.01 24.78 0.87
C ILE A 170 -8.64 25.58 2.03
N LYS A 171 -8.12 25.38 3.26
CA LYS A 171 -8.66 26.12 4.42
C LYS A 171 -8.27 27.59 4.45
N GLU A 172 -7.13 27.93 3.83
CA GLU A 172 -6.57 29.29 3.80
C GLU A 172 -7.05 30.08 2.57
N SER A 173 -7.70 29.43 1.58
CA SER A 173 -8.31 30.06 0.40
C SER A 173 -9.75 30.48 0.67
#